data_f725403edfcc36842fb2dda5f06122e0
#
_entry.id   f725403edfcc36842fb2dda5f06122e0
#
_cell.length_a   1.000
_cell.length_b   1.000
_cell.length_c   1.000
_cell.angle_alpha   90.00
_cell.angle_beta   90.00
_cell.angle_gamma   90.00
#
_symmetry.space_group_name_H-M   'P 1'
#
loop_
_entity.id
_entity.type
_entity.pdbx_description
1 polymer ?
#
loop_
_entity_poly.entity_id
_entity_poly.type
_entity_poly.pdbx_seq_one_letter_code
_entity_poly.pdbx_strand_id
1 'polypeptide(L)'
;MATWIVRAGSEDQYLDECLNSGVVAIGWKEVRGQTPIKDVDFNDIYNKLQQIYSSDSNHTIGAYTSQIYAFANKIYGGDFVLIPSGKGKRISIGYLIGEIDQEPSNESLLATRKVLWLVKDADRKEFLEQVDGTSAFENPRTVIQTAINHHDIRKYVEIKPL
;
A
#
# COMPACT_ATOMS: atom_id res chain seq x y z
N MET A 1 -1.24 -15.13 6.49
CA MET A 1 -1.06 -14.33 5.27
C MET A 1 -2.17 -13.30 5.20
N ALA A 2 -1.83 -12.06 4.93
CA ALA A 2 -2.77 -10.95 4.93
C ALA A 2 -2.96 -10.39 3.52
N THR A 3 -4.00 -9.57 3.37
CA THR A 3 -4.28 -8.81 2.15
C THR A 3 -4.36 -7.33 2.51
N TRP A 4 -3.65 -6.51 1.76
CA TRP A 4 -3.51 -5.09 2.01
C TRP A 4 -3.96 -4.26 0.82
N ILE A 5 -4.55 -3.11 1.08
CA ILE A 5 -4.70 -2.05 0.07
C ILE A 5 -3.53 -1.09 0.27
N VAL A 6 -2.86 -0.76 -0.83
CA VAL A 6 -1.83 0.29 -0.86
C VAL A 6 -2.15 1.20 -2.04
N ARG A 7 -2.71 2.37 -1.77
CA ARG A 7 -3.10 3.31 -2.82
C ARG A 7 -1.87 3.98 -3.43
N ALA A 8 -1.90 4.19 -4.73
CA ALA A 8 -0.78 4.76 -5.50
C ALA A 8 -0.82 6.29 -5.57
N GLY A 9 -0.98 6.92 -4.43
CA GLY A 9 -1.03 8.37 -4.30
C GLY A 9 -2.39 8.98 -4.63
N SER A 10 -2.47 10.30 -4.49
CA SER A 10 -3.66 11.07 -4.82
C SER A 10 -3.91 11.02 -6.33
N GLU A 11 -5.15 10.74 -6.73
CA GLU A 11 -5.54 10.66 -8.14
C GLU A 11 -4.65 9.71 -8.96
N ASP A 12 -4.25 8.58 -8.34
CA ASP A 12 -3.43 7.55 -8.99
C ASP A 12 -2.07 8.05 -9.53
N GLN A 13 -1.51 9.10 -8.93
CA GLN A 13 -0.32 9.75 -9.47
C GLN A 13 0.90 8.83 -9.59
N TYR A 14 0.99 7.76 -8.80
CA TYR A 14 2.10 6.80 -8.84
C TYR A 14 1.72 5.46 -9.46
N LEU A 15 0.51 5.32 -9.99
CA LEU A 15 0.01 4.04 -10.50
C LEU A 15 0.87 3.48 -11.61
N ASP A 16 1.17 4.28 -12.63
CA ASP A 16 1.98 3.83 -13.78
C ASP A 16 3.37 3.39 -13.33
N GLU A 17 3.98 4.14 -12.45
CA GLU A 17 5.28 3.78 -11.88
C GLU A 17 5.21 2.45 -11.14
N CYS A 18 4.20 2.26 -10.29
CA CYS A 18 4.01 1.02 -9.54
C CYS A 18 3.84 -0.18 -10.47
N LEU A 19 2.99 -0.04 -11.48
CA LEU A 19 2.71 -1.14 -12.41
C LEU A 19 3.90 -1.44 -13.33
N ASN A 20 4.60 -0.42 -13.79
CA ASN A 20 5.73 -0.59 -14.72
C ASN A 20 7.01 -1.04 -14.02
N SER A 21 7.22 -0.61 -12.79
CA SER A 21 8.45 -0.94 -12.04
C SER A 21 8.29 -2.13 -11.10
N GLY A 22 7.10 -2.71 -11.00
CA GLY A 22 6.87 -3.87 -10.12
C GLY A 22 7.00 -3.53 -8.65
N VAL A 23 6.39 -2.44 -8.20
CA VAL A 23 6.44 -2.00 -6.81
C VAL A 23 5.08 -1.51 -6.32
N VAL A 24 4.89 -1.51 -5.01
CA VAL A 24 3.95 -0.64 -4.31
C VAL A 24 4.75 0.46 -3.61
N ALA A 25 4.15 1.61 -3.40
CA ALA A 25 4.87 2.79 -2.95
C ALA A 25 4.03 3.63 -1.99
N ILE A 26 4.70 4.32 -1.09
CA ILE A 26 4.09 5.32 -0.20
C ILE A 26 4.76 6.68 -0.37
N GLY A 27 3.95 7.73 -0.26
CA GLY A 27 4.40 9.12 -0.38
C GLY A 27 5.11 9.61 0.88
N TRP A 28 4.51 10.54 1.63
CA TRP A 28 5.11 11.16 2.81
C TRP A 28 6.56 11.60 2.57
N LYS A 29 6.78 12.31 1.48
CA LYS A 29 8.13 12.71 1.04
C LYS A 29 8.92 13.48 2.10
N GLU A 30 8.24 14.21 2.99
CA GLU A 30 8.86 15.00 4.06
C GLU A 30 9.54 14.11 5.11
N VAL A 31 9.15 12.84 5.19
CA VAL A 31 9.76 11.85 6.11
C VAL A 31 11.02 11.23 5.52
N ARG A 32 11.14 11.26 4.18
CA ARG A 32 12.27 10.65 3.47
C ARG A 32 13.61 11.20 3.98
N GLY A 33 14.51 10.29 4.35
CA GLY A 33 15.83 10.64 4.86
C GLY A 33 15.85 11.16 6.29
N GLN A 34 14.69 11.27 6.95
CA GLN A 34 14.60 11.82 8.30
C GLN A 34 14.63 10.76 9.39
N THR A 35 14.21 9.55 9.11
CA THR A 35 14.15 8.45 10.07
C THR A 35 14.10 7.10 9.35
N PRO A 36 14.73 6.05 9.89
CA PRO A 36 14.45 4.70 9.44
C PRO A 36 13.00 4.34 9.80
N ILE A 37 12.35 3.53 8.99
CA ILE A 37 10.97 3.09 9.21
C ILE A 37 10.86 1.56 9.33
N LYS A 38 11.89 0.82 8.91
CA LYS A 38 11.93 -0.64 8.99
C LYS A 38 12.68 -1.06 10.26
N ASP A 39 12.11 -2.05 10.97
CA ASP A 39 12.71 -2.63 12.18
C ASP A 39 12.97 -1.61 13.29
N VAL A 40 12.07 -0.64 13.41
CA VAL A 40 12.12 0.36 14.48
C VAL A 40 10.80 0.36 15.24
N ASP A 41 10.77 0.91 16.44
CA ASP A 41 9.57 1.02 17.23
C ASP A 41 8.59 2.03 16.63
N PHE A 42 7.29 1.75 16.78
CA PHE A 42 6.24 2.67 16.37
C PHE A 42 6.46 4.08 16.93
N ASN A 43 6.82 4.18 18.20
CA ASN A 43 7.02 5.47 18.87
C ASN A 43 8.19 6.28 18.29
N ASP A 44 9.21 5.63 17.78
CA ASP A 44 10.34 6.33 17.14
C ASP A 44 9.87 7.06 15.88
N ILE A 45 9.05 6.39 15.08
CA ILE A 45 8.45 7.03 13.90
C ILE A 45 7.49 8.14 14.32
N TYR A 46 6.61 7.87 15.28
CA TYR A 46 5.63 8.84 15.77
C TYR A 46 6.28 10.13 16.26
N ASN A 47 7.31 10.00 17.09
CA ASN A 47 8.03 11.16 17.65
C ASN A 47 8.68 11.99 16.52
N LYS A 48 9.23 11.33 15.51
CA LYS A 48 9.82 12.02 14.37
C LYS A 48 8.77 12.75 13.54
N LEU A 49 7.64 12.12 13.30
CA LEU A 49 6.55 12.73 12.55
C LEU A 49 5.94 13.92 13.28
N GLN A 50 5.91 13.92 14.62
CA GLN A 50 5.49 15.10 15.39
C GLN A 50 6.39 16.31 15.10
N GLN A 51 7.67 16.09 14.89
CA GLN A 51 8.60 17.18 14.54
C GLN A 51 8.40 17.67 13.11
N ILE A 52 8.19 16.73 12.17
CA ILE A 52 8.04 17.03 10.75
C ILE A 52 6.70 17.73 10.46
N TYR A 53 5.62 17.21 11.05
CA TYR A 53 4.24 17.66 10.85
C TYR A 53 3.73 18.39 12.10
N SER A 54 4.49 19.34 12.60
CA SER A 54 4.24 20.00 13.89
C SER A 54 2.90 20.75 13.96
N SER A 55 2.31 21.10 12.84
CA SER A 55 1.01 21.79 12.77
C SER A 55 -0.18 20.83 12.69
N ASP A 56 0.07 19.51 12.51
CA ASP A 56 -1.01 18.52 12.45
C ASP A 56 -1.39 18.02 13.85
N SER A 57 -2.62 17.55 13.99
CA SER A 57 -3.09 16.97 15.24
C SER A 57 -2.39 15.65 15.56
N ASN A 58 -2.35 15.27 16.82
CA ASN A 58 -1.80 13.99 17.24
C ASN A 58 -2.55 12.82 16.61
N HIS A 59 -3.86 12.96 16.40
CA HIS A 59 -4.67 11.94 15.71
C HIS A 59 -4.20 11.74 14.27
N THR A 60 -3.98 12.82 13.53
CA THR A 60 -3.48 12.79 12.15
C THR A 60 -2.08 12.18 12.09
N ILE A 61 -1.18 12.60 12.97
CA ILE A 61 0.18 12.04 13.06
C ILE A 61 0.14 10.55 13.38
N GLY A 62 -0.72 10.15 14.30
CA GLY A 62 -0.92 8.72 14.64
C GLY A 62 -1.40 7.90 13.43
N ALA A 63 -2.30 8.47 12.64
CA ALA A 63 -2.78 7.82 11.41
C ALA A 63 -1.67 7.68 10.37
N TYR A 64 -0.85 8.69 10.16
CA TYR A 64 0.32 8.61 9.28
C TYR A 64 1.30 7.55 9.77
N THR A 65 1.62 7.58 11.06
CA THR A 65 2.57 6.64 11.66
C THR A 65 2.11 5.20 11.52
N SER A 66 0.82 4.92 11.76
CA SER A 66 0.25 3.58 11.62
C SER A 66 0.39 3.04 10.20
N GLN A 67 0.18 3.87 9.20
CA GLN A 67 0.28 3.47 7.80
C GLN A 67 1.72 3.25 7.37
N ILE A 68 2.62 4.15 7.73
CA ILE A 68 4.06 4.02 7.44
C ILE A 68 4.63 2.79 8.13
N TYR A 69 4.31 2.60 9.41
CA TYR A 69 4.75 1.45 10.18
C TYR A 69 4.25 0.13 9.57
N ALA A 70 2.97 0.09 9.18
CA ALA A 70 2.39 -1.11 8.57
C ALA A 70 3.06 -1.45 7.24
N PHE A 71 3.28 -0.45 6.39
CA PHE A 71 3.95 -0.65 5.11
C PHE A 71 5.34 -1.25 5.27
N ALA A 72 6.10 -0.76 6.25
CA ALA A 72 7.47 -1.21 6.47
C ALA A 72 7.55 -2.52 7.27
N ASN A 73 6.64 -2.76 8.23
CA ASN A 73 6.85 -3.79 9.26
C ASN A 73 5.73 -4.83 9.36
N LYS A 74 4.54 -4.58 8.78
CA LYS A 74 3.40 -5.50 8.90
C LYS A 74 3.04 -6.22 7.61
N ILE A 75 3.44 -5.70 6.46
CA ILE A 75 3.24 -6.37 5.18
C ILE A 75 4.42 -7.30 4.96
N TYR A 76 4.15 -8.59 4.85
CA TYR A 76 5.19 -9.61 4.72
C TYR A 76 5.23 -10.21 3.32
N GLY A 77 6.37 -10.79 2.98
CA GLY A 77 6.47 -11.59 1.76
C GLY A 77 5.40 -12.68 1.73
N GLY A 78 4.68 -12.79 0.62
CA GLY A 78 3.55 -13.69 0.48
C GLY A 78 2.19 -13.04 0.71
N ASP A 79 2.14 -11.82 1.25
CA ASP A 79 0.88 -11.08 1.35
C ASP A 79 0.44 -10.57 -0.02
N PHE A 80 -0.87 -10.51 -0.24
CA PHE A 80 -1.42 -9.82 -1.40
C PHE A 80 -1.51 -8.32 -1.13
N VAL A 81 -1.22 -7.53 -2.17
CA VAL A 81 -1.39 -6.09 -2.16
C VAL A 81 -2.27 -5.67 -3.33
N LEU A 82 -3.23 -4.81 -3.05
CA LEU A 82 -4.23 -4.36 -4.00
C LEU A 82 -4.08 -2.87 -4.21
N ILE A 83 -4.07 -2.41 -5.47
CA ILE A 83 -4.15 -0.98 -5.79
C ILE A 83 -5.48 -0.71 -6.45
N PRO A 84 -6.45 -0.08 -5.75
CA PRO A 84 -7.64 0.45 -6.38
C PRO A 84 -7.30 1.71 -7.17
N SER A 85 -7.89 1.88 -8.33
CA SER A 85 -7.60 3.01 -9.21
C SER A 85 -8.82 3.37 -10.07
N GLY A 86 -8.67 4.35 -10.96
CA GLY A 86 -9.73 4.75 -11.87
C GLY A 86 -10.99 5.23 -11.16
N LYS A 87 -10.85 5.97 -10.06
CA LYS A 87 -11.97 6.45 -9.23
C LYS A 87 -12.88 5.30 -8.77
N GLY A 88 -12.27 4.21 -8.34
CA GLY A 88 -12.98 3.05 -7.83
C GLY A 88 -13.45 2.06 -8.87
N LYS A 89 -13.07 2.22 -10.13
CA LYS A 89 -13.51 1.35 -11.22
C LYS A 89 -12.52 0.24 -11.56
N ARG A 90 -11.25 0.40 -11.20
CA ARG A 90 -10.17 -0.49 -11.59
C ARG A 90 -9.46 -1.06 -10.36
N ILE A 91 -8.77 -2.18 -10.54
CA ILE A 91 -7.98 -2.81 -9.49
C ILE A 91 -6.76 -3.52 -10.08
N SER A 92 -5.65 -3.44 -9.36
CA SER A 92 -4.46 -4.24 -9.66
C SER A 92 -4.13 -5.10 -8.45
N ILE A 93 -3.67 -6.31 -8.67
CA ILE A 93 -3.41 -7.30 -7.62
C ILE A 93 -1.97 -7.76 -7.74
N GLY A 94 -1.20 -7.58 -6.68
CA GLY A 94 0.19 -7.99 -6.60
C GLY A 94 0.44 -8.91 -5.42
N TYR A 95 1.59 -9.57 -5.48
CA TYR A 95 2.09 -10.47 -4.46
C TYR A 95 3.42 -9.89 -3.96
N LEU A 96 3.54 -9.63 -2.68
CA LEU A 96 4.76 -9.02 -2.13
C LEU A 96 5.91 -10.01 -2.17
N ILE A 97 7.02 -9.61 -2.82
CA ILE A 97 8.19 -10.48 -3.01
C ILE A 97 9.51 -9.88 -2.53
N GLY A 98 9.52 -8.61 -2.11
CA GLY A 98 10.79 -7.95 -1.84
C GLY A 98 10.82 -7.10 -0.58
N GLU A 99 12.03 -6.73 -0.23
CA GLU A 99 12.33 -5.87 0.90
C GLU A 99 11.94 -4.42 0.60
N ILE A 100 11.89 -3.62 1.67
CA ILE A 100 11.63 -2.19 1.54
C ILE A 100 12.86 -1.46 1.00
N ASP A 101 12.61 -0.51 0.09
CA ASP A 101 13.60 0.46 -0.37
C ASP A 101 13.19 1.83 0.16
N GLN A 102 13.98 2.40 1.05
CA GLN A 102 13.75 3.72 1.63
C GLN A 102 14.40 4.86 0.84
N GLU A 103 15.09 4.55 -0.25
CA GLU A 103 15.72 5.51 -1.14
C GLU A 103 15.34 5.25 -2.60
N PRO A 104 14.03 5.13 -2.92
CA PRO A 104 13.64 4.91 -4.31
C PRO A 104 14.09 6.07 -5.20
N SER A 105 14.27 5.80 -6.50
CA SER A 105 14.74 6.82 -7.43
C SER A 105 13.77 8.00 -7.57
N ASN A 106 12.46 7.77 -7.39
CA ASN A 106 11.49 8.85 -7.32
C ASN A 106 11.56 9.51 -5.93
N GLU A 107 12.09 10.72 -5.87
CA GLU A 107 12.30 11.44 -4.62
C GLU A 107 11.00 11.91 -3.95
N SER A 108 9.87 11.84 -4.64
CA SER A 108 8.55 12.12 -4.06
C SER A 108 8.03 10.98 -3.20
N LEU A 109 8.68 9.84 -3.22
CA LEU A 109 8.29 8.64 -2.47
C LEU A 109 9.16 8.46 -1.24
N LEU A 110 8.52 8.12 -0.12
CA LEU A 110 9.24 7.71 1.09
C LEU A 110 9.88 6.34 0.91
N ALA A 111 9.13 5.40 0.34
CA ALA A 111 9.59 4.02 0.23
C ALA A 111 8.81 3.25 -0.83
N THR A 112 9.43 2.19 -1.33
CA THR A 112 8.80 1.20 -2.21
C THR A 112 9.07 -0.20 -1.72
N ARG A 113 8.24 -1.17 -2.15
CA ARG A 113 8.47 -2.60 -1.93
C ARG A 113 8.14 -3.35 -3.21
N LYS A 114 8.95 -4.35 -3.53
CA LYS A 114 8.77 -5.13 -4.77
C LYS A 114 7.58 -6.06 -4.69
N VAL A 115 6.82 -6.08 -5.79
CA VAL A 115 5.68 -6.98 -5.96
C VAL A 115 5.77 -7.68 -7.32
N LEU A 116 5.19 -8.87 -7.37
CA LEU A 116 4.87 -9.54 -8.62
C LEU A 116 3.41 -9.20 -8.94
N TRP A 117 3.17 -8.47 -10.02
CA TRP A 117 1.80 -8.16 -10.43
C TRP A 117 1.17 -9.40 -11.07
N LEU A 118 0.03 -9.80 -10.53
CA LEU A 118 -0.75 -10.94 -11.01
C LEU A 118 -1.90 -10.50 -11.90
N VAL A 119 -2.46 -9.34 -11.61
CA VAL A 119 -3.51 -8.69 -12.39
C VAL A 119 -3.21 -7.20 -12.45
N LYS A 120 -3.25 -6.62 -13.63
CA LYS A 120 -3.05 -5.18 -13.83
C LYS A 120 -4.30 -4.55 -14.40
N ASP A 121 -4.78 -3.50 -13.74
CA ASP A 121 -5.83 -2.61 -14.25
C ASP A 121 -7.07 -3.36 -14.73
N ALA A 122 -7.61 -4.24 -13.88
CA ALA A 122 -8.82 -5.01 -14.14
C ALA A 122 -10.07 -4.27 -13.69
N ASP A 123 -11.24 -4.76 -14.08
CA ASP A 123 -12.53 -4.24 -13.64
C ASP A 123 -12.75 -4.58 -12.16
N ARG A 124 -12.84 -3.55 -11.31
CA ARG A 124 -13.02 -3.73 -9.87
C ARG A 124 -14.39 -4.33 -9.52
N LYS A 125 -15.44 -3.98 -10.25
CA LYS A 125 -16.77 -4.53 -10.00
C LYS A 125 -16.78 -6.05 -10.14
N GLU A 126 -16.15 -6.55 -11.19
CA GLU A 126 -16.04 -8.00 -11.42
C GLU A 126 -15.28 -8.67 -10.28
N PHE A 127 -14.19 -8.08 -9.82
CA PHE A 127 -13.43 -8.57 -8.68
C PHE A 127 -14.30 -8.62 -7.41
N LEU A 128 -15.01 -7.53 -7.10
CA LEU A 128 -15.83 -7.42 -5.89
C LEU A 128 -16.97 -8.45 -5.86
N GLU A 129 -17.46 -8.88 -7.00
CA GLU A 129 -18.50 -9.92 -7.09
C GLU A 129 -18.01 -11.29 -6.69
N GLN A 130 -16.69 -11.50 -6.65
CA GLN A 130 -16.08 -12.81 -6.41
C GLN A 130 -15.40 -12.92 -5.05
N VAL A 131 -15.33 -11.83 -4.29
CA VAL A 131 -14.66 -11.82 -2.99
C VAL A 131 -15.55 -11.19 -1.92
N ASP A 132 -15.36 -11.60 -0.67
CA ASP A 132 -15.97 -10.99 0.49
C ASP A 132 -14.94 -10.13 1.24
N GLY A 133 -15.41 -9.33 2.22
CA GLY A 133 -14.51 -8.55 3.07
C GLY A 133 -14.01 -7.27 2.42
N THR A 134 -14.81 -6.66 1.55
CA THR A 134 -14.40 -5.54 0.70
C THR A 134 -14.65 -4.16 1.33
N SER A 135 -15.13 -4.08 2.57
CA SER A 135 -15.45 -2.80 3.23
C SER A 135 -14.25 -1.87 3.36
N ALA A 136 -13.02 -2.41 3.40
CA ALA A 136 -11.81 -1.60 3.49
C ALA A 136 -11.61 -0.66 2.30
N PHE A 137 -12.21 -0.96 1.13
CA PHE A 137 -12.15 -0.06 -0.03
C PHE A 137 -12.84 1.28 0.21
N GLU A 138 -13.74 1.36 1.16
CA GLU A 138 -14.43 2.62 1.52
C GLU A 138 -13.55 3.50 2.41
N ASN A 139 -12.50 2.95 3.01
CA ASN A 139 -11.57 3.70 3.84
C ASN A 139 -10.56 4.44 2.94
N PRO A 140 -10.41 5.77 3.06
CA PRO A 140 -9.55 6.55 2.17
C PRO A 140 -8.06 6.47 2.48
N ARG A 141 -7.65 5.75 3.52
CA ARG A 141 -6.23 5.63 3.90
C ARG A 141 -5.41 4.98 2.78
N THR A 142 -4.15 5.37 2.71
CA THR A 142 -3.20 4.84 1.71
C THR A 142 -2.87 3.37 1.97
N VAL A 143 -2.63 3.01 3.23
CA VAL A 143 -2.26 1.64 3.61
C VAL A 143 -3.29 1.13 4.61
N ILE A 144 -3.97 0.05 4.25
CA ILE A 144 -4.99 -0.54 5.12
C ILE A 144 -5.06 -2.05 4.90
N GLN A 145 -5.18 -2.80 5.99
CA GLN A 145 -5.41 -4.23 5.93
C GLN A 145 -6.88 -4.52 5.59
N THR A 146 -7.12 -5.52 4.76
CA THR A 146 -8.47 -5.94 4.39
C THR A 146 -8.81 -7.29 5.00
N ALA A 147 -10.12 -7.61 5.05
CA ALA A 147 -10.61 -8.92 5.43
C ALA A 147 -10.78 -9.87 4.23
N ILE A 148 -10.30 -9.48 3.04
CA ILE A 148 -10.42 -10.32 1.84
C ILE A 148 -9.55 -11.57 2.00
N ASN A 149 -10.17 -12.72 1.76
CA ASN A 149 -9.54 -14.03 1.93
C ASN A 149 -8.56 -14.32 0.78
N HIS A 150 -7.38 -14.85 1.11
CA HIS A 150 -6.37 -15.26 0.13
C HIS A 150 -6.91 -16.28 -0.89
N HIS A 151 -7.75 -17.19 -0.44
CA HIS A 151 -8.33 -18.21 -1.32
C HIS A 151 -9.20 -17.57 -2.40
N ASP A 152 -10.00 -16.57 -2.04
CA ASP A 152 -10.86 -15.86 -2.99
C ASP A 152 -10.02 -15.10 -4.02
N ILE A 153 -8.94 -14.47 -3.59
CA ILE A 153 -8.03 -13.76 -4.50
C ILE A 153 -7.36 -14.74 -5.47
N ARG A 154 -6.89 -15.87 -4.96
CA ARG A 154 -6.27 -16.91 -5.82
C ARG A 154 -7.23 -17.41 -6.87
N LYS A 155 -8.48 -17.67 -6.50
CA LYS A 155 -9.51 -18.07 -7.46
C LYS A 155 -9.73 -17.03 -8.54
N TYR A 156 -9.82 -15.77 -8.16
CA TYR A 156 -9.99 -14.68 -9.11
C TYR A 156 -8.78 -14.58 -10.07
N VAL A 157 -7.59 -14.66 -9.55
CA VAL A 157 -6.35 -14.57 -10.33
C VAL A 157 -6.22 -15.72 -11.32
N GLU A 158 -6.64 -16.93 -10.96
CA GLU A 158 -6.64 -18.09 -11.87
C GLU A 158 -7.56 -17.87 -13.08
N ILE A 159 -8.66 -17.13 -12.89
CA ILE A 159 -9.60 -16.81 -13.95
C ILE A 159 -9.11 -15.63 -14.80
N LYS A 160 -8.32 -14.73 -14.23
CA LYS A 160 -7.84 -13.49 -14.85
C LYS A 160 -6.32 -13.40 -14.88
N PRO A 161 -5.61 -14.31 -15.57
CA PRO A 161 -4.15 -14.18 -15.69
C PRO A 161 -3.76 -12.93 -16.47
N LEU A 162 -2.53 -12.46 -16.24
CA LEU A 162 -1.99 -11.33 -17.01
C LEU A 162 -1.92 -11.64 -18.50
#